data_b1b3e8d33903fa31243e62409a2b0f9b
#
_entry.id   b1b3e8d33903fa31243e62409a2b0f9b
#
_cell.length_a   1.000
_cell.length_b   1.000
_cell.length_c   1.000
_cell.angle_alpha   90.00
_cell.angle_beta   90.00
_cell.angle_gamma   90.00
#
_symmetry.space_group_name_H-M   'P 1'
#
loop_
_entity.id
_entity.type
_entity.pdbx_description
1 polymer ?
#
loop_
_entity_poly.entity_id
_entity_poly.type
_entity_poly.pdbx_seq_one_letter_code
_entity_poly.pdbx_strand_id
1 'polypeptide(L)'
;MKLVIGIVRPEQTNQVLEALYRAEVRGFSMSRVQGHGGELDRVETYRGTTVRVGLTEKVRFEIAVSDAFVEPTIEALCDGGRTGAVGDGKIFVLDVEQVVRIRSGETDNAAVTPVGV
;
A
#
# COMPACT_ATOMS: atom_id res chain seq x y z
N MET A 1 -12.63 2.18 -12.17
CA MET A 1 -11.86 2.67 -11.01
C MET A 1 -11.63 1.56 -10.02
N LYS A 2 -10.44 1.51 -9.47
CA LYS A 2 -10.07 0.52 -8.45
C LYS A 2 -9.38 1.21 -7.28
N LEU A 3 -9.53 0.63 -6.10
CA LEU A 3 -8.73 0.97 -4.94
C LEU A 3 -7.63 -0.07 -4.83
N VAL A 4 -6.39 0.37 -4.97
CA VAL A 4 -5.22 -0.47 -4.82
C VAL A 4 -4.66 -0.25 -3.42
N ILE A 5 -4.61 -1.31 -2.63
CA ILE A 5 -4.04 -1.26 -1.28
C ILE A 5 -2.76 -2.08 -1.32
N GLY A 6 -1.63 -1.44 -0.99
CA GLY A 6 -0.35 -2.13 -0.91
C GLY A 6 0.19 -2.10 0.51
N ILE A 7 0.51 -3.27 1.05
CA ILE A 7 1.13 -3.40 2.37
C ILE A 7 2.59 -3.79 2.14
N VAL A 8 3.52 -2.96 2.58
CA VAL A 8 4.94 -3.14 2.30
C VAL A 8 5.76 -3.01 3.59
N ARG A 9 7.02 -3.43 3.52
CA ARG A 9 7.97 -3.22 4.62
C ARG A 9 8.26 -1.73 4.79
N PRO A 10 8.38 -1.23 6.03
CA PRO A 10 8.70 0.19 6.25
C PRO A 10 9.99 0.64 5.56
N GLU A 11 11.01 -0.22 5.53
CA GLU A 11 12.30 0.10 4.91
C GLU A 11 12.24 0.21 3.39
N GLN A 12 11.14 -0.26 2.77
CA GLN A 12 10.92 -0.14 1.32
C GLN A 12 10.08 1.09 0.95
N THR A 13 9.66 1.89 1.91
CA THR A 13 8.78 3.04 1.67
C THR A 13 9.34 3.99 0.61
N ASN A 14 10.60 4.36 0.70
CA ASN A 14 11.19 5.31 -0.25
C ASN A 14 11.26 4.74 -1.66
N GLN A 15 11.58 3.47 -1.81
CA GLN A 15 11.60 2.81 -3.12
C GLN A 15 10.21 2.74 -3.74
N VAL A 16 9.18 2.50 -2.92
CA VAL A 16 7.78 2.49 -3.38
C VAL A 16 7.38 3.90 -3.82
N LEU A 17 7.67 4.92 -3.02
CA LEU A 17 7.36 6.31 -3.36
C LEU A 17 8.01 6.71 -4.68
N GLU A 18 9.27 6.35 -4.88
CA GLU A 18 10.00 6.64 -6.10
C GLU A 18 9.39 5.92 -7.31
N ALA A 19 9.02 4.65 -7.15
CA ALA A 19 8.39 3.88 -8.22
C ALA A 19 7.01 4.44 -8.60
N LEU A 20 6.21 4.83 -7.60
CA LEU A 20 4.91 5.47 -7.84
C LEU A 20 5.08 6.80 -8.57
N TYR A 21 6.07 7.59 -8.19
CA TYR A 21 6.37 8.85 -8.84
C TYR A 21 6.72 8.63 -10.33
N ARG A 22 7.56 7.66 -10.64
CA ARG A 22 7.93 7.34 -12.03
C ARG A 22 6.75 6.81 -12.84
N ALA A 23 5.80 6.15 -12.20
CA ALA A 23 4.57 5.66 -12.84
C ALA A 23 3.49 6.74 -12.96
N GLU A 24 3.78 7.98 -12.52
CA GLU A 24 2.85 9.10 -12.52
C GLU A 24 1.63 8.88 -11.63
N VAL A 25 1.77 8.07 -10.61
CA VAL A 25 0.74 7.82 -9.60
C VAL A 25 1.00 8.74 -8.42
N ARG A 26 0.16 9.75 -8.24
CA ARG A 26 0.43 10.82 -7.29
C ARG A 26 -0.58 10.93 -6.14
N GLY A 27 -1.79 10.48 -6.35
CA GLY A 27 -2.85 10.58 -5.35
C GLY A 27 -2.92 9.33 -4.48
N PHE A 28 -2.23 9.33 -3.37
CA PHE A 28 -2.27 8.19 -2.45
C PHE A 28 -2.22 8.66 -0.99
N SER A 29 -2.64 7.78 -0.10
CA SER A 29 -2.51 7.95 1.35
C SER A 29 -1.64 6.84 1.91
N MET A 30 -0.94 7.14 2.99
CA MET A 30 -0.08 6.19 3.69
C MET A 30 -0.45 6.14 5.16
N SER A 31 -0.36 4.97 5.75
CA SER A 31 -0.49 4.80 7.20
C SER A 31 0.43 3.67 7.68
N ARG A 32 0.81 3.74 8.94
CA ARG A 32 1.52 2.65 9.58
C ARG A 32 0.51 1.66 10.12
N VAL A 33 0.77 0.38 9.90
CA VAL A 33 -0.07 -0.71 10.39
C VAL A 33 0.81 -1.80 10.98
N GLN A 34 0.23 -2.66 11.77
CA GLN A 34 0.90 -3.86 12.25
C GLN A 34 0.28 -5.06 11.56
N GLY A 35 1.11 -5.99 11.12
CA GLY A 35 0.63 -7.17 10.41
C GLY A 35 1.54 -8.36 10.60
N HIS A 36 1.04 -9.52 10.18
CA HIS A 36 1.78 -10.76 10.13
C HIS A 36 1.61 -11.35 8.72
N GLY A 37 2.71 -11.44 7.98
CA GLY A 37 2.71 -11.90 6.59
C GLY A 37 3.53 -13.16 6.36
N GLY A 38 3.59 -14.03 7.35
CA GLY A 38 4.35 -15.29 7.25
C GLY A 38 5.78 -15.20 7.75
N GLU A 39 6.20 -14.06 8.32
CA GLU A 39 7.49 -13.99 9.00
C GLU A 39 7.49 -14.88 10.23
N LEU A 40 8.69 -15.32 10.66
CA LEU A 40 8.80 -16.08 11.88
C LEU A 40 8.36 -15.25 13.07
N ASP A 41 7.50 -15.83 13.92
CA ASP A 41 7.06 -15.17 15.12
C ASP A 41 8.22 -14.96 16.08
N ARG A 42 8.21 -13.81 16.74
CA ARG A 42 9.13 -13.56 17.85
C ARG A 42 8.53 -14.19 19.11
N VAL A 43 9.35 -14.93 19.83
CA VAL A 43 8.95 -15.61 21.06
C VAL A 43 9.53 -14.85 22.25
N GLU A 44 8.69 -14.49 23.20
CA GLU A 44 9.07 -13.81 24.42
C GLU A 44 8.55 -14.57 25.64
N THR A 45 9.29 -14.50 26.73
CA THR A 45 8.88 -15.11 28.00
C THR A 45 8.37 -14.02 28.94
N TYR A 46 7.18 -14.21 29.47
CA TYR A 46 6.58 -13.30 30.41
C TYR A 46 6.01 -14.08 31.59
N ARG A 47 6.49 -13.80 32.80
CA ARG A 47 6.08 -14.49 34.03
C ARG A 47 6.18 -16.03 33.92
N GLY A 48 7.25 -16.52 33.27
CA GLY A 48 7.45 -17.95 33.07
C GLY A 48 6.60 -18.56 31.96
N THR A 49 5.78 -17.77 31.28
CA THR A 49 4.97 -18.21 30.13
C THR A 49 5.59 -17.70 28.84
N THR A 50 5.75 -18.58 27.86
CA THR A 50 6.23 -18.19 26.54
C THR A 50 5.09 -17.56 25.75
N VAL A 51 5.29 -16.33 25.28
CA VAL A 51 4.34 -15.60 24.46
C VAL A 51 4.91 -15.42 23.07
N ARG A 52 4.15 -15.77 22.05
CA ARG A 52 4.51 -15.58 20.66
C ARG A 52 4.01 -14.23 20.18
N VAL A 53 4.92 -13.38 19.72
CA VAL A 53 4.58 -12.04 19.20
C VAL A 53 4.75 -12.08 17.69
N GLY A 54 3.63 -12.08 16.96
CA GLY A 54 3.62 -12.25 15.52
C GLY A 54 3.37 -10.99 14.71
N LEU A 55 3.24 -9.82 15.36
CA LEU A 55 2.94 -8.57 14.66
C LEU A 55 4.22 -7.80 14.35
N THR A 56 4.34 -7.36 13.11
CA THR A 56 5.44 -6.52 12.62
C THR A 56 4.89 -5.21 12.09
N GLU A 57 5.69 -4.16 12.15
CA GLU A 57 5.36 -2.88 11.54
C GLU A 57 5.37 -3.00 10.02
N LYS A 58 4.34 -2.44 9.39
CA LYS A 58 4.20 -2.34 7.94
C LYS A 58 3.71 -0.95 7.58
N VAL A 59 3.81 -0.60 6.30
CA VAL A 59 3.24 0.62 5.74
C VAL A 59 2.15 0.24 4.77
N ARG A 60 1.01 0.89 4.89
CA ARG A 60 -0.15 0.69 4.03
C ARG A 60 -0.29 1.88 3.09
N PHE A 61 -0.32 1.61 1.79
CA PHE A 61 -0.67 2.58 0.76
C PHE A 61 -2.11 2.35 0.32
N GLU A 62 -2.87 3.43 0.17
CA GLU A 62 -4.21 3.39 -0.42
C GLU A 62 -4.24 4.31 -1.63
N ILE A 63 -4.55 3.74 -2.79
CA ILE A 63 -4.42 4.45 -4.07
C ILE A 63 -5.66 4.16 -4.91
N ALA A 64 -6.52 5.17 -5.08
CA ALA A 64 -7.66 5.05 -5.99
C ALA A 64 -7.21 5.51 -7.37
N VAL A 65 -7.40 4.67 -8.38
CA VAL A 65 -6.93 4.94 -9.74
C VAL A 65 -7.99 4.57 -10.78
N SER A 66 -7.88 5.20 -11.95
CA SER A 66 -8.64 4.76 -13.12
C SER A 66 -8.14 3.41 -13.60
N ASP A 67 -8.94 2.72 -14.39
CA ASP A 67 -8.61 1.36 -14.85
C ASP A 67 -7.27 1.30 -15.58
N ALA A 68 -6.94 2.34 -16.35
CA ALA A 68 -5.68 2.40 -17.10
C ALA A 68 -4.43 2.44 -16.18
N PHE A 69 -4.58 2.89 -14.94
CA PHE A 69 -3.48 3.02 -14.00
C PHE A 69 -3.38 1.85 -13.00
N VAL A 70 -4.26 0.86 -13.08
CA VAL A 70 -4.25 -0.28 -12.15
C VAL A 70 -2.93 -1.06 -12.28
N GLU A 71 -2.60 -1.53 -13.48
CA GLU A 71 -1.37 -2.31 -13.69
C GLU A 71 -0.10 -1.52 -13.40
N PRO A 72 0.05 -0.25 -13.87
CA PRO A 72 1.21 0.55 -13.48
C PRO A 72 1.36 0.73 -11.98
N THR A 73 0.26 0.87 -11.26
CA THR A 73 0.27 1.01 -9.79
C THR A 73 0.74 -0.29 -9.12
N ILE A 74 0.22 -1.43 -9.56
CA ILE A 74 0.62 -2.75 -9.06
C ILE A 74 2.12 -2.97 -9.33
N GLU A 75 2.58 -2.69 -10.54
CA GLU A 75 3.99 -2.83 -10.90
C GLU A 75 4.90 -1.95 -10.04
N ALA A 76 4.50 -0.71 -9.79
CA ALA A 76 5.28 0.20 -8.97
C ALA A 76 5.38 -0.29 -7.52
N LEU A 77 4.28 -0.78 -6.95
CA LEU A 77 4.27 -1.36 -5.61
C LEU A 77 5.14 -2.61 -5.53
N CYS A 78 5.08 -3.47 -6.54
CA CYS A 78 5.92 -4.66 -6.60
C CYS A 78 7.39 -4.31 -6.74
N ASP A 79 7.73 -3.42 -7.67
CA ASP A 79 9.13 -3.05 -7.93
C ASP A 79 9.76 -2.38 -6.72
N GLY A 80 9.04 -1.47 -6.08
CA GLY A 80 9.54 -0.76 -4.91
C GLY A 80 9.51 -1.59 -3.63
N GLY A 81 8.53 -2.47 -3.50
CA GLY A 81 8.29 -3.20 -2.26
C GLY A 81 8.98 -4.54 -2.16
N ARG A 82 9.42 -5.10 -3.26
CA ARG A 82 9.97 -6.46 -3.30
C ARG A 82 11.39 -6.51 -2.77
N THR A 83 11.62 -7.40 -1.79
CA THR A 83 12.96 -7.80 -1.36
C THR A 83 13.27 -9.26 -1.73
N GLY A 84 12.24 -10.03 -2.00
CA GLY A 84 12.33 -11.47 -2.26
C GLY A 84 12.21 -12.32 -1.01
N ALA A 85 12.08 -11.70 0.14
CA ALA A 85 11.95 -12.40 1.42
C ALA A 85 10.49 -12.51 1.86
N VAL A 86 10.21 -13.50 2.68
CA VAL A 86 8.90 -13.62 3.35
C VAL A 86 8.67 -12.37 4.18
N GLY A 87 7.48 -11.77 4.06
CA GLY A 87 7.14 -10.53 4.75
C GLY A 87 7.07 -9.32 3.83
N ASP A 88 7.29 -9.48 2.54
CA ASP A 88 7.22 -8.38 1.58
C ASP A 88 5.82 -7.76 1.46
N GLY A 89 4.81 -8.44 1.96
CA GLY A 89 3.45 -7.91 1.96
C GLY A 89 2.62 -8.35 0.78
N LYS A 90 1.50 -7.65 0.59
CA LYS A 90 0.50 -8.01 -0.43
C LYS A 90 -0.12 -6.76 -1.03
N ILE A 91 -0.72 -6.95 -2.18
CA ILE A 91 -1.51 -5.92 -2.85
C ILE A 91 -2.94 -6.44 -2.99
N PHE A 92 -3.90 -5.59 -2.63
CA PHE A 92 -5.32 -5.88 -2.80
C PHE A 92 -5.89 -4.90 -3.81
N VAL A 93 -6.72 -5.38 -4.72
CA VAL A 93 -7.40 -4.53 -5.70
C VAL A 93 -8.90 -4.71 -5.54
N LEU A 94 -9.60 -3.61 -5.29
CA LEU A 94 -11.04 -3.62 -5.05
C LEU A 94 -11.74 -2.70 -6.04
N ASP A 95 -12.96 -3.05 -6.41
CA ASP A 95 -13.81 -2.15 -7.19
C ASP A 95 -14.22 -0.96 -6.34
N VAL A 96 -14.23 0.23 -6.94
CA VAL A 96 -14.70 1.46 -6.31
C VAL A 96 -15.94 1.92 -7.06
N GLU A 97 -17.06 2.01 -6.35
CA GLU A 97 -18.32 2.46 -6.94
C GLU A 97 -18.29 3.95 -7.30
N GLN A 98 -17.74 4.75 -6.41
CA GLN A 98 -17.78 6.20 -6.57
C GLN A 98 -16.59 6.84 -5.88
N VAL A 99 -16.02 7.88 -6.50
CA VAL A 99 -15.00 8.73 -5.91
C VAL A 99 -15.45 10.16 -6.06
N VAL A 100 -15.32 10.96 -5.00
CA VAL A 100 -15.64 12.38 -5.03
C VAL A 100 -14.44 13.16 -4.51
N ARG A 101 -13.97 14.14 -5.27
CA ARG A 101 -12.94 15.06 -4.79
C ARG A 101 -13.60 16.12 -3.91
N ILE A 102 -13.23 16.17 -2.65
CA ILE A 102 -13.88 17.05 -1.67
C ILE A 102 -13.77 18.52 -2.11
N ARG A 103 -12.60 18.94 -2.57
CA ARG A 103 -12.36 20.36 -2.93
C ARG A 103 -13.25 20.84 -4.05
N SER A 104 -13.42 20.05 -5.10
CA SER A 104 -14.06 20.50 -6.35
C SER A 104 -15.44 19.90 -6.59
N GLY A 105 -15.75 18.77 -5.91
CA GLY A 105 -16.95 17.99 -6.20
C GLY A 105 -16.83 17.14 -7.46
N GLU A 106 -15.68 17.15 -8.15
CA GLU A 106 -15.46 16.26 -9.28
C GLU A 106 -15.62 14.79 -8.87
N THR A 107 -16.14 13.99 -9.79
CA THR A 107 -16.46 12.59 -9.48
C THR A 107 -15.72 11.62 -10.38
N ASP A 108 -15.51 10.42 -9.88
CA ASP A 108 -15.03 9.25 -10.61
C ASP A 108 -13.68 9.49 -11.29
N ASN A 109 -13.55 9.30 -12.60
CA ASN A 109 -12.26 9.42 -13.27
C ASN A 109 -11.63 10.80 -13.10
N ALA A 110 -12.43 11.86 -13.10
CA ALA A 110 -11.92 13.21 -12.84
C ALA A 110 -11.39 13.35 -11.42
N ALA A 111 -12.03 12.71 -10.46
CA ALA A 111 -11.62 12.74 -9.06
C ALA A 111 -10.30 11.99 -8.80
N VAL A 112 -9.99 10.96 -9.58
CA VAL A 112 -8.74 10.19 -9.42
C VAL A 112 -7.64 10.66 -10.37
N THR A 113 -7.89 11.62 -11.24
CA THR A 113 -6.89 12.20 -12.12
C THR A 113 -6.08 13.25 -11.34
N PRO A 114 -4.73 13.19 -11.37
CA PRO A 114 -3.91 14.19 -10.67
C PRO A 114 -4.18 15.61 -11.15
N VAL A 115 -4.11 16.56 -10.23
CA VAL A 115 -4.34 17.99 -10.50
C VAL A 115 -3.02 18.74 -10.37
N GLY A 116 -2.80 19.74 -11.26
CA GLY A 116 -1.66 20.62 -11.14
C GLY A 116 -0.31 19.99 -11.43
N VAL A 117 -0.27 19.07 -12.31
CA VAL A 117 0.96 18.36 -12.71
C VAL A 117 1.80 19.18 -13.66
#